data_3a37af24abb4a96b5eb6e9d4145cda07
#
_entry.id   3a37af24abb4a96b5eb6e9d4145cda07
#
_cell.length_a   1.000
_cell.length_b   1.000
_cell.length_c   1.000
_cell.angle_alpha   90.00
_cell.angle_beta   90.00
_cell.angle_gamma   90.00
#
_symmetry.space_group_name_H-M   'P 1'
#
loop_
_entity.id
_entity.type
_entity.pdbx_description
1 polymer ?
#
loop_
_entity_poly.entity_id
_entity_poly.type
_entity_poly.pdbx_seq_one_letter_code
_entity_poly.pdbx_strand_id
1 'polypeptide(L)'
;MTVTTTGDLPGEVYDVAIIGAGVVGTAIARELAAHPLRIALVEASDDVGDGTSKANTAILHTGFDAAPGTLEAGLVREGYRRLNTYAAEAGIPVEPLGALLVAWDSEQLAALPALAEKAVRNDCHDTRILDADEVYAREPRLGPGALGALEVPGESIICPWTTTLAYATQAVDAGADLHLNCTAGAIATGGAHGHHEIATSRGPLRARYLVNAAGLYSDEIDRRLGHTEFSVTPRRGQLIVFDKFARGLVSHILLPVPTARGKGVLVAPTVYGNVMLGPTAEDLDDKHATGSSAAGLALLRDKGARIMPELLEEEVTAVYAGLRAATEHADFQIRAHPEQRYVAVGGIRSTGLTASMAIAAHVRDLLTRCGLDPGPAQEREPPRMPNIGEAFPRPYQRADLIAADPAYGTVVCHCERVTRGEIRDALRATVPPGSLDGLRRRTRALGGRCQGFYCGAAVRAQFDEARATPAAAPVEARR
;
A
#
# COMPACT_ATOMS: atom_id res chain seq x y z
N MET A 1 22.31 -2.87 -11.37
CA MET A 1 20.91 -3.28 -11.11
C MET A 1 20.95 -4.43 -10.13
N THR A 2 20.64 -4.18 -8.88
CA THR A 2 20.74 -5.29 -7.91
C THR A 2 19.67 -5.20 -6.84
N VAL A 3 18.94 -6.29 -6.67
CA VAL A 3 18.24 -6.57 -5.41
C VAL A 3 19.19 -7.39 -4.57
N THR A 4 19.63 -6.85 -3.43
CA THR A 4 20.56 -7.54 -2.53
C THR A 4 19.92 -7.75 -1.17
N THR A 5 20.09 -8.95 -0.60
CA THR A 5 19.55 -9.32 0.71
C THR A 5 20.65 -9.59 1.74
N THR A 6 21.88 -9.76 1.28
CA THR A 6 23.06 -10.09 2.10
C THR A 6 24.32 -9.44 1.50
N GLY A 7 25.43 -9.48 2.23
CA GLY A 7 26.72 -8.92 1.83
C GLY A 7 26.84 -7.42 2.08
N ASP A 8 28.06 -6.92 1.92
CA ASP A 8 28.37 -5.50 2.11
C ASP A 8 27.76 -4.64 1.00
N LEU A 9 27.47 -3.39 1.33
CA LEU A 9 26.99 -2.41 0.37
C LEU A 9 28.11 -1.92 -0.54
N PRO A 10 27.81 -1.48 -1.79
CA PRO A 10 28.81 -0.87 -2.66
C PRO A 10 29.47 0.34 -2.01
N GLY A 11 30.81 0.44 -2.12
CA GLY A 11 31.59 1.56 -1.58
C GLY A 11 31.43 2.88 -2.32
N GLU A 12 30.64 2.91 -3.39
CA GLU A 12 30.43 4.07 -4.24
C GLU A 12 29.39 5.04 -3.65
N VAL A 13 29.47 6.32 -4.05
CA VAL A 13 28.53 7.35 -3.61
C VAL A 13 27.30 7.36 -4.51
N TYR A 14 26.12 7.22 -3.94
CA TYR A 14 24.85 7.40 -4.65
C TYR A 14 24.49 8.88 -4.80
N ASP A 15 23.69 9.22 -5.81
CA ASP A 15 23.13 10.55 -5.90
C ASP A 15 22.04 10.72 -4.84
N VAL A 16 21.15 9.75 -4.70
CA VAL A 16 20.06 9.77 -3.71
C VAL A 16 20.00 8.44 -2.97
N ALA A 17 19.96 8.49 -1.64
CA ALA A 17 19.57 7.37 -0.79
C ALA A 17 18.14 7.58 -0.27
N ILE A 18 17.30 6.55 -0.32
CA ILE A 18 15.93 6.53 0.16
C ILE A 18 15.84 5.50 1.28
N ILE A 19 15.42 5.91 2.48
CA ILE A 19 15.23 5.03 3.63
C ILE A 19 13.76 4.61 3.72
N GLY A 20 13.50 3.32 3.58
CA GLY A 20 12.18 2.68 3.62
C GLY A 20 11.62 2.36 2.24
N ALA A 21 11.34 1.05 2.00
CA ALA A 21 10.72 0.54 0.76
C ALA A 21 9.22 0.22 0.93
N GLY A 22 8.51 1.05 1.69
CA GLY A 22 7.04 1.10 1.69
C GLY A 22 6.53 1.70 0.37
N VAL A 23 5.20 1.80 0.23
CA VAL A 23 4.56 2.33 -1.00
C VAL A 23 5.06 3.72 -1.40
N VAL A 24 5.38 4.58 -0.43
CA VAL A 24 5.91 5.93 -0.69
C VAL A 24 7.36 5.88 -1.15
N GLY A 25 8.23 5.17 -0.43
CA GLY A 25 9.66 5.08 -0.78
C GLY A 25 9.90 4.40 -2.13
N THR A 26 9.13 3.34 -2.45
CA THR A 26 9.19 2.68 -3.76
C THR A 26 8.67 3.59 -4.89
N ALA A 27 7.62 4.39 -4.63
CA ALA A 27 7.14 5.38 -5.60
C ALA A 27 8.19 6.47 -5.85
N ILE A 28 8.88 6.95 -4.80
CA ILE A 28 9.97 7.94 -4.93
C ILE A 28 11.15 7.34 -5.70
N ALA A 29 11.55 6.11 -5.40
CA ALA A 29 12.61 5.42 -6.13
C ALA A 29 12.27 5.28 -7.62
N ARG A 30 11.03 4.88 -7.95
CA ARG A 30 10.51 4.81 -9.32
C ARG A 30 10.58 6.17 -10.04
N GLU A 31 10.11 7.23 -9.39
CA GLU A 31 10.09 8.58 -9.96
C GLU A 31 11.51 9.08 -10.28
N LEU A 32 12.45 8.90 -9.34
CA LEU A 32 13.82 9.33 -9.50
C LEU A 32 14.61 8.46 -10.48
N ALA A 33 14.32 7.15 -10.55
CA ALA A 33 14.97 6.23 -11.47
C ALA A 33 14.60 6.47 -12.95
N ALA A 34 13.62 7.31 -13.25
CA ALA A 34 13.37 7.83 -14.58
C ALA A 34 14.47 8.82 -15.06
N HIS A 35 15.32 9.28 -14.17
CA HIS A 35 16.40 10.23 -14.43
C HIS A 35 17.78 9.52 -14.38
N PRO A 36 18.84 10.12 -14.94
CA PRO A 36 20.19 9.53 -14.93
C PRO A 36 20.87 9.65 -13.56
N LEU A 37 20.20 9.16 -12.51
CA LEU A 37 20.63 9.20 -11.12
C LEU A 37 20.97 7.79 -10.62
N ARG A 38 22.01 7.70 -9.79
CA ARG A 38 22.29 6.49 -9.00
C ARG A 38 21.49 6.53 -7.71
N ILE A 39 20.60 5.57 -7.54
CA ILE A 39 19.64 5.54 -6.43
C ILE A 39 19.86 4.29 -5.60
N ALA A 40 19.97 4.46 -4.28
CA ALA A 40 19.86 3.38 -3.31
C ALA A 40 18.52 3.46 -2.58
N LEU A 41 17.76 2.36 -2.60
CA LEU A 41 16.58 2.17 -1.77
C LEU A 41 16.91 1.13 -0.70
N VAL A 42 16.89 1.51 0.58
CA VAL A 42 17.21 0.64 1.71
C VAL A 42 15.95 0.29 2.50
N GLU A 43 15.81 -1.00 2.84
CA GLU A 43 14.66 -1.53 3.60
C GLU A 43 15.15 -2.44 4.72
N ALA A 44 14.62 -2.22 5.91
CA ALA A 44 14.96 -3.02 7.09
C ALA A 44 14.44 -4.45 7.01
N SER A 45 13.31 -4.65 6.34
CA SER A 45 12.65 -5.95 6.18
C SER A 45 13.24 -6.75 5.02
N ASP A 46 12.83 -8.02 4.93
CA ASP A 46 13.23 -8.95 3.87
C ASP A 46 12.45 -8.76 2.55
N ASP A 47 11.48 -7.83 2.53
CA ASP A 47 10.64 -7.57 1.36
C ASP A 47 10.13 -6.12 1.33
N VAL A 48 9.78 -5.65 0.13
CA VAL A 48 9.16 -4.34 -0.06
C VAL A 48 7.73 -4.32 0.49
N GLY A 49 7.32 -3.17 1.01
CA GLY A 49 5.95 -2.96 1.51
C GLY A 49 5.62 -3.74 2.78
N ASP A 50 6.60 -4.31 3.48
CA ASP A 50 6.38 -5.19 4.63
C ASP A 50 5.91 -4.46 5.90
N GLY A 51 6.00 -3.15 5.96
CA GLY A 51 5.46 -2.32 7.05
C GLY A 51 3.96 -2.00 6.91
N THR A 52 3.58 -0.76 7.14
CA THR A 52 2.20 -0.25 7.05
C THR A 52 1.54 -0.54 5.68
N SER A 53 2.33 -0.55 4.61
CA SER A 53 1.84 -0.69 3.23
C SER A 53 1.16 -2.03 2.94
N LYS A 54 1.45 -3.10 3.69
CA LYS A 54 0.77 -4.41 3.52
C LYS A 54 -0.56 -4.52 4.25
N ALA A 55 -0.84 -3.63 5.21
CA ALA A 55 -1.93 -3.78 6.18
C ALA A 55 -2.80 -2.51 6.22
N ASN A 56 -3.63 -2.32 5.18
CA ASN A 56 -4.54 -1.20 5.00
C ASN A 56 -5.88 -1.65 4.42
N THR A 57 -6.79 -0.71 4.14
CA THR A 57 -8.12 -0.97 3.58
C THR A 57 -8.13 -1.07 2.06
N ALA A 58 -7.01 -0.86 1.41
CA ALA A 58 -6.86 -1.00 -0.05
C ALA A 58 -7.85 -0.16 -0.88
N ILE A 59 -8.24 1.00 -0.39
CA ILE A 59 -9.13 1.93 -1.10
C ILE A 59 -8.28 2.94 -1.88
N LEU A 60 -8.62 3.12 -3.14
CA LEU A 60 -8.11 4.18 -4.00
C LEU A 60 -9.06 5.38 -3.86
N HIS A 61 -8.66 6.32 -3.00
CA HIS A 61 -9.49 7.44 -2.58
C HIS A 61 -9.48 8.60 -3.59
N THR A 62 -10.65 9.13 -3.92
CA THR A 62 -10.78 10.36 -4.73
C THR A 62 -10.24 11.60 -4.01
N GLY A 63 -10.17 11.55 -2.68
CA GLY A 63 -9.82 12.69 -1.83
C GLY A 63 -11.01 13.55 -1.42
N PHE A 64 -12.24 13.10 -1.68
CA PHE A 64 -13.47 13.86 -1.43
C PHE A 64 -13.60 14.41 0.00
N ASP A 65 -13.10 13.67 1.01
CA ASP A 65 -13.20 14.01 2.43
C ASP A 65 -11.92 14.63 3.03
N ALA A 66 -10.89 14.87 2.23
CA ALA A 66 -9.68 15.53 2.69
C ALA A 66 -9.95 16.98 3.10
N ALA A 67 -9.16 17.54 4.03
CA ALA A 67 -9.31 18.95 4.41
C ALA A 67 -8.89 19.85 3.23
N PRO A 68 -9.77 20.67 2.67
CA PRO A 68 -9.44 21.50 1.52
C PRO A 68 -8.28 22.46 1.82
N GLY A 69 -7.36 22.60 0.85
CA GLY A 69 -6.19 23.47 0.97
C GLY A 69 -4.99 22.86 1.69
N THR A 70 -5.09 21.63 2.21
CA THR A 70 -3.96 20.89 2.79
C THR A 70 -3.08 20.25 1.71
N LEU A 71 -1.85 19.94 2.08
CA LEU A 71 -0.93 19.18 1.23
C LEU A 71 -1.52 17.79 0.92
N GLU A 72 -2.12 17.13 1.92
CA GLU A 72 -2.81 15.85 1.75
C GLU A 72 -3.87 15.93 0.66
N ALA A 73 -4.77 16.92 0.69
CA ALA A 73 -5.85 17.06 -0.29
C ALA A 73 -5.32 17.18 -1.73
N GLY A 74 -4.29 18.00 -1.93
CA GLY A 74 -3.66 18.18 -3.25
C GLY A 74 -2.99 16.89 -3.75
N LEU A 75 -2.22 16.22 -2.88
CA LEU A 75 -1.46 15.02 -3.24
C LEU A 75 -2.36 13.79 -3.41
N VAL A 76 -3.45 13.66 -2.66
CA VAL A 76 -4.41 12.56 -2.83
C VAL A 76 -5.12 12.69 -4.17
N ARG A 77 -5.64 13.87 -4.51
CA ARG A 77 -6.32 14.12 -5.78
C ARG A 77 -5.42 13.84 -6.99
N GLU A 78 -4.20 14.38 -6.97
CA GLU A 78 -3.23 14.15 -8.04
C GLU A 78 -2.78 12.68 -8.09
N GLY A 79 -2.54 12.07 -6.94
CA GLY A 79 -2.17 10.67 -6.82
C GLY A 79 -3.26 9.73 -7.33
N TYR A 80 -4.54 10.02 -7.06
CA TYR A 80 -5.68 9.27 -7.59
C TYR A 80 -5.63 9.21 -9.13
N ARG A 81 -5.46 10.34 -9.80
CA ARG A 81 -5.39 10.38 -11.27
C ARG A 81 -4.19 9.61 -11.81
N ARG A 82 -3.00 9.83 -11.24
CA ARG A 82 -1.78 9.14 -11.66
C ARG A 82 -1.84 7.65 -11.43
N LEU A 83 -2.31 7.22 -10.26
CA LEU A 83 -2.35 5.81 -9.91
C LEU A 83 -3.41 5.04 -10.71
N ASN A 84 -4.55 5.63 -11.05
CA ASN A 84 -5.53 5.02 -11.96
C ASN A 84 -4.91 4.71 -13.33
N THR A 85 -4.22 5.67 -13.93
CA THR A 85 -3.54 5.47 -15.22
C THR A 85 -2.45 4.40 -15.09
N TYR A 86 -1.57 4.54 -14.10
CA TYR A 86 -0.48 3.59 -13.87
C TYR A 86 -0.98 2.17 -13.60
N ALA A 87 -2.03 2.02 -12.81
CA ALA A 87 -2.60 0.71 -12.48
C ALA A 87 -3.13 -0.01 -13.72
N ALA A 88 -3.80 0.71 -14.63
CA ALA A 88 -4.28 0.15 -15.88
C ALA A 88 -3.12 -0.32 -16.77
N GLU A 89 -2.07 0.49 -16.90
CA GLU A 89 -0.87 0.20 -17.70
C GLU A 89 -0.06 -0.97 -17.11
N ALA A 90 0.13 -0.99 -15.79
CA ALA A 90 0.87 -2.04 -15.09
C ALA A 90 0.08 -3.33 -14.89
N GLY A 91 -1.23 -3.36 -15.17
CA GLY A 91 -2.11 -4.50 -14.90
C GLY A 91 -2.39 -4.73 -13.41
N ILE A 92 -2.32 -3.69 -12.58
CA ILE A 92 -2.69 -3.77 -11.16
C ILE A 92 -4.21 -3.86 -11.04
N PRO A 93 -4.76 -4.86 -10.32
CA PRO A 93 -6.21 -4.98 -10.17
C PRO A 93 -6.82 -3.77 -9.46
N VAL A 94 -7.79 -3.12 -10.13
CA VAL A 94 -8.63 -2.04 -9.60
C VAL A 94 -10.08 -2.37 -9.91
N GLU A 95 -10.96 -2.23 -8.93
CA GLU A 95 -12.41 -2.38 -9.11
C GLU A 95 -13.10 -1.06 -8.73
N PRO A 96 -13.76 -0.38 -9.70
CA PRO A 96 -14.51 0.86 -9.45
C PRO A 96 -15.87 0.49 -8.86
N LEU A 97 -16.01 0.52 -7.55
CA LEU A 97 -17.21 0.12 -6.83
C LEU A 97 -18.06 1.31 -6.38
N GLY A 98 -17.48 2.49 -6.28
CA GLY A 98 -18.08 3.62 -5.57
C GLY A 98 -18.14 3.40 -4.06
N ALA A 99 -18.46 4.46 -3.34
CA ALA A 99 -18.67 4.41 -1.90
C ALA A 99 -19.99 5.04 -1.48
N LEU A 100 -20.57 4.54 -0.40
CA LEU A 100 -21.74 5.10 0.28
C LEU A 100 -21.35 5.49 1.71
N LEU A 101 -21.39 6.79 2.03
CA LEU A 101 -21.25 7.28 3.41
C LEU A 101 -22.64 7.23 4.06
N VAL A 102 -22.91 6.16 4.78
CA VAL A 102 -24.24 5.87 5.32
C VAL A 102 -24.50 6.63 6.61
N ALA A 103 -25.59 7.37 6.66
CA ALA A 103 -26.07 8.07 7.84
C ALA A 103 -27.06 7.20 8.63
N TRP A 104 -26.78 6.98 9.92
CA TRP A 104 -27.54 6.10 10.80
C TRP A 104 -28.34 6.85 11.87
N ASP A 105 -28.21 8.16 11.94
CA ASP A 105 -28.92 9.03 12.84
C ASP A 105 -29.11 10.42 12.22
N SER A 106 -29.90 11.27 12.87
CA SER A 106 -30.24 12.60 12.37
C SER A 106 -29.05 13.57 12.30
N GLU A 107 -28.05 13.41 13.18
CA GLU A 107 -26.83 14.23 13.17
C GLU A 107 -25.99 13.89 11.93
N GLN A 108 -25.80 12.60 11.65
CA GLN A 108 -25.09 12.13 10.47
C GLN A 108 -25.81 12.52 9.17
N LEU A 109 -27.14 12.40 9.15
CA LEU A 109 -27.93 12.81 7.97
C LEU A 109 -27.77 14.31 7.71
N ALA A 110 -27.84 15.13 8.76
CA ALA A 110 -27.66 16.58 8.66
C ALA A 110 -26.23 17.00 8.23
N ALA A 111 -25.22 16.12 8.41
CA ALA A 111 -23.85 16.38 8.01
C ALA A 111 -23.60 16.12 6.50
N LEU A 112 -24.44 15.35 5.81
CA LEU A 112 -24.22 14.97 4.40
C LEU A 112 -24.08 16.16 3.44
N PRO A 113 -24.90 17.24 3.53
CA PRO A 113 -24.73 18.40 2.64
C PRO A 113 -23.36 19.06 2.75
N ALA A 114 -22.85 19.24 3.98
CA ALA A 114 -21.52 19.82 4.19
C ALA A 114 -20.39 18.92 3.67
N LEU A 115 -20.57 17.59 3.71
CA LEU A 115 -19.63 16.64 3.11
C LEU A 115 -19.69 16.69 1.59
N ALA A 116 -20.85 16.83 0.97
CA ALA A 116 -21.00 17.00 -0.45
C ALA A 116 -20.35 18.32 -0.94
N GLU A 117 -20.56 19.43 -0.22
CA GLU A 117 -19.86 20.69 -0.51
C GLU A 117 -18.33 20.58 -0.36
N LYS A 118 -17.87 19.81 0.62
CA LYS A 118 -16.45 19.53 0.82
C LYS A 118 -15.89 18.72 -0.35
N ALA A 119 -16.62 17.73 -0.84
CA ALA A 119 -16.25 16.95 -2.02
C ALA A 119 -16.08 17.85 -3.25
N VAL A 120 -17.01 18.75 -3.49
CA VAL A 120 -16.92 19.75 -4.58
C VAL A 120 -15.65 20.63 -4.44
N ARG A 121 -15.31 21.07 -3.23
CA ARG A 121 -14.07 21.84 -3.00
C ARG A 121 -12.81 21.01 -3.26
N ASN A 122 -12.91 19.70 -3.21
CA ASN A 122 -11.84 18.76 -3.55
C ASN A 122 -11.95 18.21 -4.98
N ASP A 123 -12.69 18.88 -5.87
CA ASP A 123 -12.85 18.52 -7.29
C ASP A 123 -13.62 17.20 -7.53
N CYS A 124 -14.37 16.71 -6.54
CA CYS A 124 -15.28 15.58 -6.68
C CYS A 124 -16.71 16.10 -6.88
N HIS A 125 -17.10 16.27 -8.15
CA HIS A 125 -18.37 16.92 -8.54
C HIS A 125 -19.51 15.94 -8.80
N ASP A 126 -19.25 14.64 -8.80
CA ASP A 126 -20.18 13.56 -9.11
C ASP A 126 -20.85 12.95 -7.88
N THR A 127 -20.65 13.53 -6.70
CA THR A 127 -21.26 13.06 -5.46
C THR A 127 -22.75 13.39 -5.41
N ARG A 128 -23.55 12.51 -4.81
CA ARG A 128 -25.00 12.66 -4.69
C ARG A 128 -25.51 12.22 -3.32
N ILE A 129 -26.42 13.00 -2.73
CA ILE A 129 -27.13 12.59 -1.50
C ILE A 129 -28.29 11.69 -1.92
N LEU A 130 -28.34 10.51 -1.29
CA LEU A 130 -29.39 9.50 -1.47
C LEU A 130 -30.32 9.48 -0.27
N ASP A 131 -31.60 9.25 -0.50
CA ASP A 131 -32.54 8.90 0.56
C ASP A 131 -32.42 7.42 0.98
N ALA A 132 -33.17 7.01 2.00
CA ALA A 132 -33.10 5.65 2.52
C ALA A 132 -33.49 4.59 1.48
N ASP A 133 -34.53 4.83 0.68
CA ASP A 133 -35.02 3.88 -0.32
C ASP A 133 -33.97 3.68 -1.40
N GLU A 134 -33.32 4.76 -1.86
CA GLU A 134 -32.23 4.71 -2.81
C GLU A 134 -31.01 3.96 -2.27
N VAL A 135 -30.67 4.12 -0.97
CA VAL A 135 -29.58 3.39 -0.31
C VAL A 135 -29.86 1.89 -0.29
N TYR A 136 -31.06 1.47 0.17
CA TYR A 136 -31.43 0.06 0.20
C TYR A 136 -31.62 -0.57 -1.19
N ALA A 137 -31.98 0.21 -2.19
CA ALA A 137 -31.98 -0.26 -3.58
C ALA A 137 -30.57 -0.63 -4.08
N ARG A 138 -29.50 0.08 -3.61
CA ARG A 138 -28.10 -0.21 -3.96
C ARG A 138 -27.47 -1.29 -3.10
N GLU A 139 -27.81 -1.32 -1.81
CA GLU A 139 -27.29 -2.25 -0.82
C GLU A 139 -28.44 -2.94 -0.05
N PRO A 140 -29.08 -3.94 -0.67
CA PRO A 140 -30.26 -4.60 -0.07
C PRO A 140 -29.97 -5.37 1.22
N ARG A 141 -28.69 -5.70 1.48
CA ARG A 141 -28.23 -6.41 2.67
C ARG A 141 -27.71 -5.49 3.77
N LEU A 142 -27.80 -4.18 3.55
CA LEU A 142 -27.43 -3.18 4.58
C LEU A 142 -28.30 -3.38 5.82
N GLY A 143 -27.71 -3.25 7.01
CA GLY A 143 -28.46 -3.32 8.27
C GLY A 143 -29.60 -2.30 8.35
N PRO A 144 -30.64 -2.56 9.14
CA PRO A 144 -31.82 -1.68 9.21
C PRO A 144 -31.51 -0.34 9.87
N GLY A 145 -32.24 0.71 9.47
CA GLY A 145 -32.19 2.03 10.09
C GLY A 145 -31.25 3.04 9.43
N ALA A 146 -30.78 2.79 8.21
CA ALA A 146 -30.13 3.81 7.41
C ALA A 146 -31.13 4.91 7.03
N LEU A 147 -30.75 6.17 7.18
CA LEU A 147 -31.60 7.34 6.91
C LEU A 147 -31.28 7.99 5.56
N GLY A 148 -30.11 7.71 4.99
CA GLY A 148 -29.62 8.23 3.74
C GLY A 148 -28.13 8.01 3.60
N ALA A 149 -27.53 8.44 2.50
CA ALA A 149 -26.08 8.36 2.27
C ALA A 149 -25.57 9.47 1.37
N LEU A 150 -24.27 9.75 1.42
CA LEU A 150 -23.56 10.43 0.35
C LEU A 150 -22.91 9.36 -0.54
N GLU A 151 -23.31 9.31 -1.80
CA GLU A 151 -22.69 8.49 -2.84
C GLU A 151 -21.46 9.19 -3.39
N VAL A 152 -20.35 8.45 -3.49
CA VAL A 152 -19.08 8.90 -4.08
C VAL A 152 -18.67 7.88 -5.16
N PRO A 153 -19.10 8.08 -6.42
CA PRO A 153 -18.93 7.07 -7.48
C PRO A 153 -17.46 6.76 -7.82
N GLY A 154 -16.56 7.73 -7.65
CA GLY A 154 -15.15 7.59 -8.01
C GLY A 154 -14.33 6.71 -7.07
N GLU A 155 -14.80 6.36 -5.88
CA GLU A 155 -14.06 5.51 -4.95
C GLU A 155 -13.90 4.09 -5.52
N SER A 156 -12.72 3.52 -5.37
CA SER A 156 -12.36 2.22 -5.94
C SER A 156 -11.56 1.40 -4.93
N ILE A 157 -11.49 0.08 -5.14
CA ILE A 157 -10.55 -0.77 -4.43
C ILE A 157 -9.39 -1.17 -5.35
N ILE A 158 -8.20 -1.32 -4.77
CA ILE A 158 -6.96 -1.59 -5.51
C ILE A 158 -6.10 -2.63 -4.78
N CYS A 159 -5.22 -3.33 -5.49
CA CYS A 159 -4.24 -4.20 -4.85
C CYS A 159 -3.05 -3.39 -4.28
N PRO A 160 -2.92 -3.20 -2.96
CA PRO A 160 -1.83 -2.42 -2.36
C PRO A 160 -0.48 -3.13 -2.50
N TRP A 161 -0.48 -4.47 -2.50
CA TRP A 161 0.73 -5.27 -2.58
C TRP A 161 1.35 -5.20 -3.98
N THR A 162 0.54 -5.40 -5.01
CA THR A 162 0.99 -5.29 -6.40
C THR A 162 1.42 -3.87 -6.75
N THR A 163 0.74 -2.85 -6.20
CA THR A 163 1.11 -1.44 -6.41
C THR A 163 2.52 -1.15 -5.90
N THR A 164 2.82 -1.53 -4.65
CA THR A 164 4.16 -1.32 -4.06
C THR A 164 5.24 -2.11 -4.81
N LEU A 165 4.93 -3.36 -5.18
CA LEU A 165 5.83 -4.23 -5.94
C LEU A 165 6.10 -3.69 -7.34
N ALA A 166 5.09 -3.16 -8.04
CA ALA A 166 5.23 -2.57 -9.37
C ALA A 166 6.19 -1.38 -9.36
N TYR A 167 6.06 -0.49 -8.36
CA TYR A 167 6.98 0.63 -8.20
C TYR A 167 8.41 0.17 -7.95
N ALA A 168 8.61 -0.79 -7.04
CA ALA A 168 9.94 -1.34 -6.76
C ALA A 168 10.53 -2.03 -8.00
N THR A 169 9.74 -2.83 -8.71
CA THR A 169 10.17 -3.51 -9.95
C THR A 169 10.61 -2.49 -10.99
N GLN A 170 9.80 -1.47 -11.27
CA GLN A 170 10.14 -0.44 -12.25
C GLN A 170 11.38 0.36 -11.85
N ALA A 171 11.57 0.67 -10.56
CA ALA A 171 12.76 1.35 -10.07
C ALA A 171 14.03 0.51 -10.29
N VAL A 172 13.97 -0.78 -9.95
CA VAL A 172 15.11 -1.72 -10.15
C VAL A 172 15.40 -1.92 -11.64
N ASP A 173 14.39 -2.15 -12.48
CA ASP A 173 14.54 -2.29 -13.93
C ASP A 173 15.11 -1.00 -14.56
N ALA A 174 14.86 0.15 -13.93
CA ALA A 174 15.40 1.44 -14.33
C ALA A 174 16.83 1.71 -13.81
N GLY A 175 17.39 0.85 -12.96
CA GLY A 175 18.76 0.95 -12.48
C GLY A 175 18.94 1.32 -11.01
N ALA A 176 17.88 1.45 -10.24
CA ALA A 176 17.99 1.63 -8.80
C ALA A 176 18.49 0.35 -8.11
N ASP A 177 19.32 0.50 -7.08
CA ASP A 177 19.74 -0.60 -6.22
C ASP A 177 18.79 -0.71 -5.01
N LEU A 178 18.19 -1.89 -4.83
CA LEU A 178 17.33 -2.22 -3.70
C LEU A 178 18.09 -3.10 -2.70
N HIS A 179 18.27 -2.60 -1.49
CA HIS A 179 18.96 -3.27 -0.40
C HIS A 179 17.97 -3.66 0.70
N LEU A 180 17.57 -4.93 0.73
CA LEU A 180 16.71 -5.53 1.75
C LEU A 180 17.53 -6.01 2.95
N ASN A 181 16.89 -6.29 4.09
CA ASN A 181 17.55 -6.60 5.35
C ASN A 181 18.61 -5.55 5.71
N CYS A 182 18.39 -4.31 5.37
CA CYS A 182 19.33 -3.21 5.49
C CYS A 182 18.73 -2.08 6.35
N THR A 183 18.96 -2.16 7.66
CA THR A 183 18.46 -1.18 8.62
C THR A 183 19.39 0.03 8.69
N ALA A 184 18.84 1.23 8.46
CA ALA A 184 19.57 2.48 8.63
C ALA A 184 19.79 2.79 10.13
N GLY A 185 21.03 3.10 10.50
CA GLY A 185 21.47 3.47 11.83
C GLY A 185 21.81 4.95 11.97
N ALA A 186 22.98 5.25 12.52
CA ALA A 186 23.49 6.62 12.65
C ALA A 186 23.70 7.26 11.27
N ILE A 187 23.45 8.56 11.18
CA ILE A 187 23.61 9.34 9.94
C ILE A 187 24.52 10.54 10.26
N ALA A 188 25.64 10.64 9.55
CA ALA A 188 26.49 11.80 9.56
C ALA A 188 26.26 12.63 8.30
N THR A 189 26.02 13.93 8.47
CA THR A 189 25.78 14.88 7.37
C THR A 189 27.02 15.72 7.12
N GLY A 190 27.31 16.06 5.86
CA GLY A 190 28.36 17.03 5.55
C GLY A 190 29.78 16.57 5.80
N GLY A 191 30.07 15.27 5.74
CA GLY A 191 31.44 14.74 5.83
C GLY A 191 32.41 15.48 4.89
N ALA A 192 33.73 15.25 5.01
CA ALA A 192 34.81 15.95 4.29
C ALA A 192 34.60 16.08 2.75
N HIS A 193 33.62 15.36 2.21
CA HIS A 193 33.29 15.34 0.77
C HIS A 193 31.86 15.80 0.45
N GLY A 194 31.12 16.37 1.42
CA GLY A 194 29.78 16.95 1.19
C GLY A 194 28.67 15.93 0.91
N HIS A 195 28.79 14.69 1.37
CA HIS A 195 27.76 13.66 1.27
C HIS A 195 27.33 13.14 2.66
N HIS A 196 26.18 12.45 2.72
CA HIS A 196 25.73 11.72 3.90
C HIS A 196 26.50 10.40 4.01
N GLU A 197 26.87 10.03 5.22
CA GLU A 197 27.31 8.68 5.58
C GLU A 197 26.27 8.06 6.50
N ILE A 198 25.62 7.01 6.01
CA ILE A 198 24.57 6.29 6.71
C ILE A 198 25.15 4.95 7.15
N ALA A 199 25.32 4.77 8.45
CA ALA A 199 25.63 3.45 9.00
C ALA A 199 24.43 2.53 8.78
N THR A 200 24.63 1.36 8.22
CA THR A 200 23.57 0.37 8.06
C THR A 200 23.98 -0.97 8.66
N SER A 201 22.99 -1.87 8.88
CA SER A 201 23.26 -3.24 9.33
C SER A 201 24.12 -4.04 8.34
N ARG A 202 24.35 -3.50 7.12
CA ARG A 202 25.12 -4.14 6.03
C ARG A 202 26.32 -3.30 5.58
N GLY A 203 26.89 -2.50 6.49
CA GLY A 203 27.99 -1.59 6.19
C GLY A 203 27.57 -0.17 5.86
N PRO A 204 28.51 0.75 5.62
CA PRO A 204 28.23 2.15 5.37
C PRO A 204 27.65 2.37 3.97
N LEU A 205 26.63 3.25 3.87
CA LEU A 205 26.08 3.76 2.63
C LEU A 205 26.41 5.24 2.51
N ARG A 206 26.78 5.70 1.32
CA ARG A 206 27.09 7.10 1.05
C ARG A 206 26.18 7.66 -0.04
N ALA A 207 25.61 8.87 0.19
CA ALA A 207 24.76 9.53 -0.77
C ALA A 207 24.88 11.06 -0.71
N ARG A 208 24.68 11.72 -1.85
CA ARG A 208 24.70 13.20 -1.92
C ARG A 208 23.42 13.80 -1.34
N TYR A 209 22.29 13.13 -1.56
CA TYR A 209 20.97 13.51 -1.08
C TYR A 209 20.35 12.39 -0.30
N LEU A 210 19.53 12.72 0.68
CA LEU A 210 18.84 11.74 1.53
C LEU A 210 17.34 12.00 1.53
N VAL A 211 16.57 10.93 1.37
CA VAL A 211 15.10 10.94 1.53
C VAL A 211 14.73 9.97 2.66
N ASN A 212 14.02 10.48 3.63
CA ASN A 212 13.46 9.69 4.72
C ASN A 212 12.00 9.34 4.40
N ALA A 213 11.75 8.10 3.97
CA ALA A 213 10.43 7.53 3.74
C ALA A 213 10.16 6.35 4.69
N ALA A 214 10.71 6.40 5.92
CA ALA A 214 10.73 5.30 6.89
C ALA A 214 9.38 5.06 7.61
N GLY A 215 8.29 5.72 7.19
CA GLY A 215 6.94 5.47 7.69
C GLY A 215 6.82 5.65 9.20
N LEU A 216 6.58 4.57 9.95
CA LEU A 216 6.47 4.60 11.42
C LEU A 216 7.74 5.09 12.12
N TYR A 217 8.89 4.98 11.47
CA TYR A 217 10.19 5.38 12.04
C TYR A 217 10.70 6.70 11.44
N SER A 218 9.88 7.43 10.67
CA SER A 218 10.30 8.67 10.02
C SER A 218 10.72 9.76 11.01
N ASP A 219 10.08 9.88 12.15
CA ASP A 219 10.45 10.80 13.23
C ASP A 219 11.79 10.43 13.90
N GLU A 220 12.12 9.15 13.96
CA GLU A 220 13.40 8.70 14.52
C GLU A 220 14.57 9.01 13.60
N ILE A 221 14.39 8.80 12.30
CA ILE A 221 15.37 9.20 11.28
C ILE A 221 15.54 10.72 11.29
N ASP A 222 14.43 11.47 11.37
CA ASP A 222 14.42 12.92 11.40
C ASP A 222 15.21 13.47 12.62
N ARG A 223 14.99 12.88 13.81
CA ARG A 223 15.75 13.22 15.02
C ARG A 223 17.26 12.96 14.90
N ARG A 224 17.69 11.93 14.16
CA ARG A 224 19.12 11.67 13.92
C ARG A 224 19.77 12.77 13.08
N LEU A 225 18.99 13.52 12.33
CA LEU A 225 19.41 14.67 11.52
C LEU A 225 19.22 16.01 12.23
N GLY A 226 18.78 15.99 13.51
CA GLY A 226 18.61 17.16 14.35
C GLY A 226 17.21 17.82 14.26
N HIS A 227 16.23 17.16 13.63
CA HIS A 227 14.88 17.69 13.46
C HIS A 227 13.90 17.04 14.44
N THR A 228 12.95 17.84 14.95
CA THR A 228 11.96 17.42 15.96
C THR A 228 10.58 18.00 15.73
N GLU A 229 10.28 18.35 14.49
CA GLU A 229 9.05 19.07 14.14
C GLU A 229 7.80 18.17 14.18
N PHE A 230 7.96 16.86 14.27
CA PHE A 230 6.86 15.94 14.48
C PHE A 230 7.30 14.67 15.22
N SER A 231 6.33 13.99 15.81
CA SER A 231 6.48 12.68 16.41
C SER A 231 5.46 11.71 15.86
N VAL A 232 5.85 10.47 15.65
CA VAL A 232 4.95 9.43 15.15
C VAL A 232 4.35 8.67 16.33
N THR A 233 3.02 8.74 16.45
CA THR A 233 2.22 7.90 17.33
C THR A 233 1.59 6.79 16.49
N PRO A 234 1.98 5.51 16.68
CA PRO A 234 1.41 4.41 15.90
C PRO A 234 -0.08 4.27 16.22
N ARG A 235 -0.93 4.41 15.19
CA ARG A 235 -2.39 4.23 15.33
C ARG A 235 -2.82 2.91 14.76
N ARG A 236 -3.14 1.95 15.62
CA ARG A 236 -3.54 0.61 15.25
C ARG A 236 -4.93 0.57 14.65
N GLY A 237 -5.04 -0.03 13.46
CA GLY A 237 -6.30 -0.40 12.83
C GLY A 237 -6.38 -1.92 12.68
N GLN A 238 -7.33 -2.54 13.38
CA GLN A 238 -7.59 -3.97 13.32
C GLN A 238 -8.71 -4.24 12.32
N LEU A 239 -8.59 -5.32 11.55
CA LEU A 239 -9.54 -5.68 10.49
C LEU A 239 -9.88 -7.17 10.58
N ILE A 240 -11.15 -7.49 10.28
CA ILE A 240 -11.62 -8.85 10.05
C ILE A 240 -11.83 -9.00 8.53
N VAL A 241 -11.33 -10.09 7.96
CA VAL A 241 -11.50 -10.44 6.54
C VAL A 241 -12.37 -11.68 6.46
N PHE A 242 -13.52 -11.53 5.85
CA PHE A 242 -14.46 -12.63 5.60
C PHE A 242 -14.12 -13.34 4.30
N ASP A 243 -14.55 -14.60 4.19
CA ASP A 243 -14.29 -15.43 3.03
C ASP A 243 -14.94 -14.84 1.76
N LYS A 244 -14.50 -15.34 0.62
CA LYS A 244 -15.01 -14.93 -0.70
C LYS A 244 -16.53 -15.18 -0.88
N PHE A 245 -17.13 -16.07 -0.09
CA PHE A 245 -18.58 -16.27 -0.10
C PHE A 245 -19.36 -15.03 0.34
N ALA A 246 -18.76 -14.21 1.19
CA ALA A 246 -19.34 -12.92 1.60
C ALA A 246 -19.39 -11.87 0.47
N ARG A 247 -18.65 -12.07 -0.65
CA ARG A 247 -18.53 -11.05 -1.71
C ARG A 247 -19.87 -10.61 -2.29
N GLY A 248 -20.84 -11.52 -2.36
CA GLY A 248 -22.19 -11.24 -2.84
C GLY A 248 -23.08 -10.42 -1.91
N LEU A 249 -22.66 -10.16 -0.68
CA LEU A 249 -23.42 -9.39 0.31
C LEU A 249 -23.29 -7.88 0.13
N VAL A 250 -22.20 -7.40 -0.49
CA VAL A 250 -21.89 -5.97 -0.58
C VAL A 250 -21.38 -5.60 -1.97
N SER A 251 -21.93 -4.51 -2.53
CA SER A 251 -21.59 -4.03 -3.88
C SER A 251 -20.67 -2.81 -3.85
N HIS A 252 -20.80 -1.95 -2.84
CA HIS A 252 -20.07 -0.69 -2.68
C HIS A 252 -19.13 -0.72 -1.47
N ILE A 253 -18.28 0.27 -1.37
CA ILE A 253 -17.52 0.57 -0.15
C ILE A 253 -18.47 1.30 0.81
N LEU A 254 -18.80 0.68 1.95
CA LEU A 254 -19.67 1.28 2.96
C LEU A 254 -18.84 2.06 3.96
N LEU A 255 -18.89 3.37 3.89
CA LEU A 255 -18.15 4.27 4.77
C LEU A 255 -19.07 4.83 5.86
N PRO A 256 -18.59 5.03 7.08
CA PRO A 256 -19.30 5.78 8.08
C PRO A 256 -19.22 7.28 7.80
N VAL A 257 -20.28 8.03 8.12
CA VAL A 257 -20.20 9.48 8.20
C VAL A 257 -19.23 9.86 9.33
N PRO A 258 -18.20 10.68 9.05
CA PRO A 258 -17.25 11.10 10.07
C PRO A 258 -17.94 11.87 11.21
N THR A 259 -17.56 11.56 12.45
CA THR A 259 -18.02 12.25 13.65
C THR A 259 -16.84 12.81 14.44
N ALA A 260 -17.10 13.57 15.49
CA ALA A 260 -16.05 14.04 16.42
C ALA A 260 -15.24 12.88 17.04
N ARG A 261 -15.78 11.65 17.04
CA ARG A 261 -15.13 10.44 17.54
C ARG A 261 -14.22 9.74 16.50
N GLY A 262 -14.13 10.26 15.26
CA GLY A 262 -13.30 9.73 14.17
C GLY A 262 -14.11 9.21 12.98
N LYS A 263 -13.38 8.56 12.03
CA LYS A 263 -13.99 8.09 10.77
C LYS A 263 -14.84 6.82 10.92
N GLY A 264 -14.75 6.08 12.03
CA GLY A 264 -15.53 4.87 12.29
C GLY A 264 -15.09 3.63 11.51
N VAL A 265 -15.92 2.57 11.58
CA VAL A 265 -15.69 1.26 10.95
C VAL A 265 -16.40 1.21 9.60
N LEU A 266 -15.74 0.66 8.60
CA LEU A 266 -16.25 0.47 7.24
C LEU A 266 -16.46 -1.03 6.94
N VAL A 267 -17.28 -1.32 5.91
CA VAL A 267 -17.34 -2.61 5.22
C VAL A 267 -16.93 -2.37 3.77
N ALA A 268 -15.97 -3.14 3.27
CA ALA A 268 -15.49 -2.99 1.90
C ALA A 268 -15.14 -4.33 1.27
N PRO A 269 -15.50 -4.55 0.00
CA PRO A 269 -14.92 -5.64 -0.79
C PRO A 269 -13.39 -5.47 -0.93
N THR A 270 -12.72 -6.55 -1.31
CA THR A 270 -11.32 -6.52 -1.72
C THR A 270 -11.21 -7.03 -3.16
N VAL A 271 -10.18 -6.60 -3.87
CA VAL A 271 -9.90 -7.12 -5.23
C VAL A 271 -9.67 -8.64 -5.26
N TYR A 272 -9.46 -9.26 -4.10
CA TYR A 272 -9.28 -10.71 -3.97
C TYR A 272 -10.59 -11.48 -3.77
N GLY A 273 -11.73 -10.79 -3.82
CA GLY A 273 -13.05 -11.39 -3.63
C GLY A 273 -13.48 -11.56 -2.16
N ASN A 274 -12.68 -11.15 -1.20
CA ASN A 274 -13.02 -11.13 0.22
C ASN A 274 -13.82 -9.86 0.58
N VAL A 275 -14.41 -9.84 1.78
CA VAL A 275 -15.01 -8.63 2.37
C VAL A 275 -14.29 -8.29 3.66
N MET A 276 -13.95 -7.03 3.86
CA MET A 276 -13.30 -6.52 5.07
C MET A 276 -14.28 -5.75 5.95
N LEU A 277 -14.13 -5.92 7.26
CA LEU A 277 -14.77 -5.12 8.30
C LEU A 277 -13.70 -4.47 9.16
N GLY A 278 -13.72 -3.18 9.29
CA GLY A 278 -12.73 -2.40 10.05
C GLY A 278 -12.48 -1.05 9.39
N PRO A 279 -11.40 -0.35 9.74
CA PRO A 279 -10.50 -0.66 10.84
C PRO A 279 -10.96 -0.08 12.18
N THR A 280 -10.35 -0.54 13.27
CA THR A 280 -10.35 0.20 14.54
C THR A 280 -9.42 1.41 14.48
N ALA A 281 -9.40 2.25 15.52
CA ALA A 281 -8.45 3.35 15.67
C ALA A 281 -8.03 3.45 17.14
N GLU A 282 -6.82 3.02 17.44
CA GLU A 282 -6.26 2.98 18.78
C GLU A 282 -4.81 3.48 18.75
N ASP A 283 -4.53 4.54 19.48
CA ASP A 283 -3.17 5.08 19.61
C ASP A 283 -2.35 4.23 20.57
N LEU A 284 -1.12 3.91 20.21
CA LEU A 284 -0.20 3.06 20.96
C LEU A 284 1.16 3.75 21.07
N ASP A 285 1.96 3.29 22.04
CA ASP A 285 3.35 3.74 22.19
C ASP A 285 4.33 2.81 21.43
N ASP A 286 3.95 1.55 21.25
CA ASP A 286 4.82 0.53 20.63
C ASP A 286 4.60 0.44 19.11
N LYS A 287 5.62 0.83 18.33
CA LYS A 287 5.64 0.77 16.87
C LYS A 287 5.69 -0.67 16.29
N HIS A 288 5.83 -1.69 17.16
CA HIS A 288 5.83 -3.11 16.80
C HIS A 288 4.51 -3.82 17.13
N ALA A 289 3.56 -3.16 17.79
CA ALA A 289 2.31 -3.75 18.26
C ALA A 289 1.30 -4.01 17.12
N THR A 290 1.65 -4.89 16.18
CA THR A 290 0.81 -5.27 15.03
C THR A 290 -0.17 -6.42 15.33
N GLY A 291 -0.26 -6.86 16.57
CA GLY A 291 -1.21 -7.90 16.99
C GLY A 291 -2.65 -7.38 17.11
N SER A 292 -3.63 -8.24 16.82
CA SER A 292 -5.04 -7.98 17.10
C SER A 292 -5.35 -8.20 18.57
N SER A 293 -6.38 -7.51 19.10
CA SER A 293 -6.84 -7.64 20.48
C SER A 293 -8.29 -8.11 20.55
N ALA A 294 -8.65 -8.84 21.61
CA ALA A 294 -10.03 -9.28 21.83
C ALA A 294 -11.00 -8.10 21.88
N ALA A 295 -10.62 -6.99 22.51
CA ALA A 295 -11.45 -5.79 22.60
C ALA A 295 -11.67 -5.14 21.23
N GLY A 296 -10.63 -5.05 20.40
CA GLY A 296 -10.74 -4.50 19.04
C GLY A 296 -11.64 -5.36 18.14
N LEU A 297 -11.51 -6.67 18.23
CA LEU A 297 -12.37 -7.60 17.47
C LEU A 297 -13.82 -7.56 17.95
N ALA A 298 -14.06 -7.44 19.26
CA ALA A 298 -15.40 -7.28 19.81
C ALA A 298 -16.05 -5.97 19.32
N LEU A 299 -15.31 -4.86 19.32
CA LEU A 299 -15.76 -3.58 18.76
C LEU A 299 -16.14 -3.71 17.28
N LEU A 300 -15.34 -4.39 16.47
CA LEU A 300 -15.62 -4.58 15.04
C LEU A 300 -16.91 -5.39 14.86
N ARG A 301 -17.10 -6.45 15.62
CA ARG A 301 -18.33 -7.27 15.54
C ARG A 301 -19.57 -6.46 15.95
N ASP A 302 -19.48 -5.66 17.01
CA ASP A 302 -20.58 -4.76 17.41
C ASP A 302 -20.96 -3.78 16.29
N LYS A 303 -19.97 -3.13 15.66
CA LYS A 303 -20.21 -2.22 14.53
C LYS A 303 -20.70 -2.96 13.28
N GLY A 304 -20.14 -4.12 12.99
CA GLY A 304 -20.55 -4.98 11.88
C GLY A 304 -22.01 -5.41 11.98
N ALA A 305 -22.47 -5.76 13.18
CA ALA A 305 -23.87 -6.13 13.44
C ALA A 305 -24.87 -5.02 13.08
N ARG A 306 -24.46 -3.77 13.16
CA ARG A 306 -25.28 -2.63 12.73
C ARG A 306 -25.19 -2.40 11.22
N ILE A 307 -23.98 -2.46 10.64
CA ILE A 307 -23.75 -2.09 9.25
C ILE A 307 -24.25 -3.18 8.31
N MET A 308 -23.91 -4.44 8.61
CA MET A 308 -24.25 -5.59 7.75
C MET A 308 -24.32 -6.86 8.62
N PRO A 309 -25.45 -7.12 9.29
CA PRO A 309 -25.56 -8.24 10.23
C PRO A 309 -25.28 -9.60 9.58
N GLU A 310 -25.74 -9.83 8.34
CA GLU A 310 -25.50 -11.08 7.61
C GLU A 310 -24.00 -11.36 7.38
N LEU A 311 -23.13 -10.34 7.30
CA LEU A 311 -21.68 -10.51 7.16
C LEU A 311 -21.08 -11.27 8.34
N LEU A 312 -21.65 -11.12 9.54
CA LEU A 312 -21.14 -11.78 10.76
C LEU A 312 -21.47 -13.28 10.83
N GLU A 313 -22.34 -13.77 9.95
CA GLU A 313 -22.67 -15.19 9.77
C GLU A 313 -21.65 -15.88 8.84
N GLU A 314 -20.86 -15.10 8.09
CA GLU A 314 -19.89 -15.61 7.15
C GLU A 314 -18.57 -16.05 7.83
N GLU A 315 -17.86 -16.98 7.19
CA GLU A 315 -16.59 -17.47 7.70
C GLU A 315 -15.49 -16.40 7.65
N VAL A 316 -14.69 -16.31 8.70
CA VAL A 316 -13.52 -15.43 8.78
C VAL A 316 -12.31 -16.15 8.17
N THR A 317 -11.73 -15.58 7.14
CA THR A 317 -10.50 -16.08 6.51
C THR A 317 -9.25 -15.56 7.21
N ALA A 318 -9.24 -14.30 7.64
CA ALA A 318 -8.08 -13.70 8.30
C ALA A 318 -8.47 -12.57 9.24
N VAL A 319 -7.61 -12.32 10.21
CA VAL A 319 -7.62 -11.13 11.07
C VAL A 319 -6.23 -10.53 11.04
N TYR A 320 -6.13 -9.22 10.89
CA TYR A 320 -4.84 -8.54 10.93
C TYR A 320 -4.98 -7.13 11.51
N ALA A 321 -3.85 -6.55 11.86
CA ALA A 321 -3.76 -5.15 12.26
C ALA A 321 -2.63 -4.46 11.52
N GLY A 322 -2.84 -3.18 11.22
CA GLY A 322 -1.83 -2.29 10.66
C GLY A 322 -1.66 -1.05 11.52
N LEU A 323 -0.45 -0.51 11.55
CA LEU A 323 -0.12 0.71 12.28
C LEU A 323 0.00 1.88 11.30
N ARG A 324 -0.84 2.90 11.46
CA ARG A 324 -0.70 4.16 10.72
C ARG A 324 0.31 5.05 11.40
N ALA A 325 1.16 5.72 10.61
CA ALA A 325 2.10 6.71 11.09
C ALA A 325 1.39 8.05 11.37
N ALA A 326 0.53 8.08 12.41
CA ALA A 326 -0.14 9.30 12.82
C ALA A 326 0.84 10.24 13.52
N THR A 327 0.62 11.55 13.40
CA THR A 327 1.35 12.58 14.11
C THR A 327 0.37 13.52 14.80
N GLU A 328 0.88 14.43 15.62
CA GLU A 328 0.12 15.53 16.23
C GLU A 328 -0.45 16.52 15.20
N HIS A 329 0.07 16.48 13.95
CA HIS A 329 -0.36 17.37 12.88
C HIS A 329 -1.52 16.77 12.07
N ALA A 330 -2.38 17.66 11.56
CA ALA A 330 -3.52 17.26 10.74
C ALA A 330 -3.14 16.96 9.28
N ASP A 331 -1.99 17.45 8.79
CA ASP A 331 -1.53 17.33 7.41
C ASP A 331 -0.26 16.46 7.31
N PHE A 332 0.12 16.07 6.09
CA PHE A 332 1.37 15.39 5.81
C PHE A 332 2.58 16.24 6.23
N GLN A 333 3.59 15.61 6.80
CA GLN A 333 4.83 16.23 7.22
C GLN A 333 5.92 15.95 6.19
N ILE A 334 5.83 16.64 5.04
CA ILE A 334 6.81 16.52 3.96
C ILE A 334 7.60 17.83 3.90
N ARG A 335 8.90 17.77 4.23
CA ARG A 335 9.75 18.96 4.38
C ARG A 335 11.11 18.77 3.73
N ALA A 336 11.61 19.86 3.10
CA ALA A 336 12.96 19.91 2.60
C ALA A 336 13.86 20.69 3.56
N HIS A 337 15.10 20.19 3.75
CA HIS A 337 16.17 20.81 4.50
C HIS A 337 17.37 21.04 3.54
N PRO A 338 17.36 22.15 2.78
CA PRO A 338 18.33 22.37 1.68
C PRO A 338 19.79 22.35 2.14
N GLU A 339 20.07 22.94 3.31
CA GLU A 339 21.43 22.99 3.88
C GLU A 339 22.02 21.60 4.18
N GLN A 340 21.12 20.63 4.43
CA GLN A 340 21.49 19.25 4.65
C GLN A 340 21.28 18.36 3.42
N ARG A 341 20.72 18.87 2.31
CA ARG A 341 20.31 18.07 1.14
C ARG A 341 19.42 16.87 1.53
N TYR A 342 18.46 17.16 2.41
CA TYR A 342 17.62 16.17 3.04
C TYR A 342 16.14 16.50 2.82
N VAL A 343 15.32 15.46 2.57
CA VAL A 343 13.87 15.55 2.51
C VAL A 343 13.24 14.53 3.46
N ALA A 344 12.48 15.03 4.44
CA ALA A 344 11.65 14.22 5.33
C ALA A 344 10.28 13.97 4.71
N VAL A 345 9.78 12.73 4.80
CA VAL A 345 8.44 12.31 4.37
C VAL A 345 7.78 11.57 5.51
N GLY A 346 7.11 12.32 6.39
CA GLY A 346 6.44 11.82 7.60
C GLY A 346 4.94 12.12 7.62
N GLY A 347 4.24 11.59 8.62
CA GLY A 347 2.82 11.82 8.82
C GLY A 347 1.92 11.27 7.71
N ILE A 348 2.40 10.35 6.89
CA ILE A 348 1.61 9.71 5.83
C ILE A 348 0.73 8.64 6.48
N ARG A 349 -0.55 8.97 6.64
CA ARG A 349 -1.51 8.17 7.41
C ARG A 349 -2.30 7.18 6.54
N SER A 350 -3.56 7.51 6.25
CA SER A 350 -4.53 6.59 5.63
C SER A 350 -4.53 6.63 4.11
N THR A 351 -4.10 7.73 3.50
CA THR A 351 -4.23 8.03 2.06
C THR A 351 -2.92 7.86 1.29
N GLY A 352 -1.86 7.35 1.96
CA GLY A 352 -0.52 7.20 1.38
C GLY A 352 -0.45 6.31 0.15
N LEU A 353 -1.28 5.27 0.06
CA LEU A 353 -1.36 4.41 -1.13
C LEU A 353 -1.79 5.24 -2.34
N THR A 354 -2.89 5.94 -2.25
CA THR A 354 -3.41 6.80 -3.32
C THR A 354 -2.45 7.94 -3.66
N ALA A 355 -1.94 8.63 -2.65
CA ALA A 355 -1.08 9.80 -2.83
C ALA A 355 0.34 9.47 -3.30
N SER A 356 0.77 8.20 -3.27
CA SER A 356 2.17 7.77 -3.41
C SER A 356 2.89 8.35 -4.63
N MET A 357 2.26 8.33 -5.80
CA MET A 357 2.88 8.87 -7.03
C MET A 357 2.98 10.39 -7.03
N ALA A 358 2.00 11.09 -6.45
CA ALA A 358 2.05 12.54 -6.31
C ALA A 358 3.07 12.97 -5.24
N ILE A 359 3.18 12.21 -4.14
CA ILE A 359 4.24 12.40 -3.14
C ILE A 359 5.61 12.25 -3.81
N ALA A 360 5.79 11.23 -4.66
CA ALA A 360 7.05 11.00 -5.34
C ALA A 360 7.47 12.19 -6.23
N ALA A 361 6.56 12.72 -7.03
CA ALA A 361 6.81 13.90 -7.84
C ALA A 361 7.11 15.14 -6.97
N HIS A 362 6.35 15.33 -5.89
CA HIS A 362 6.58 16.42 -4.94
C HIS A 362 7.96 16.32 -4.27
N VAL A 363 8.41 15.12 -3.88
CA VAL A 363 9.75 14.90 -3.32
C VAL A 363 10.85 15.17 -4.32
N ARG A 364 10.69 14.79 -5.61
CA ARG A 364 11.62 15.16 -6.67
C ARG A 364 11.77 16.70 -6.77
N ASP A 365 10.66 17.43 -6.75
CA ASP A 365 10.67 18.89 -6.81
C ASP A 365 11.32 19.51 -5.56
N LEU A 366 11.16 18.91 -4.38
CA LEU A 366 11.84 19.30 -3.16
C LEU A 366 13.35 19.06 -3.24
N LEU A 367 13.78 17.90 -3.76
CA LEU A 367 15.20 17.61 -3.97
C LEU A 367 15.83 18.58 -4.96
N THR A 368 15.11 19.00 -6.00
CA THR A 368 15.57 20.04 -6.92
C THR A 368 15.78 21.38 -6.19
N ARG A 369 14.90 21.74 -5.26
CA ARG A 369 15.10 22.93 -4.40
C ARG A 369 16.29 22.77 -3.44
N CYS A 370 16.65 21.55 -3.08
CA CYS A 370 17.87 21.23 -2.33
C CYS A 370 19.15 21.24 -3.20
N GLY A 371 19.03 21.53 -4.51
CA GLY A 371 20.15 21.62 -5.45
C GLY A 371 20.41 20.35 -6.26
N LEU A 372 19.53 19.33 -6.22
CA LEU A 372 19.64 18.18 -7.12
C LEU A 372 19.27 18.61 -8.54
N ASP A 373 20.18 18.39 -9.49
CA ASP A 373 19.85 18.38 -10.91
C ASP A 373 19.51 16.94 -11.32
N PRO A 374 18.24 16.61 -11.55
CA PRO A 374 17.89 15.24 -11.92
C PRO A 374 18.27 14.88 -13.36
N GLY A 375 18.57 15.86 -14.21
CA GLY A 375 18.75 15.66 -15.64
C GLY A 375 17.44 15.31 -16.37
N PRO A 376 17.50 14.96 -17.67
CA PRO A 376 16.31 14.66 -18.45
C PRO A 376 15.66 13.34 -18.01
N ALA A 377 14.33 13.35 -17.88
CA ALA A 377 13.58 12.12 -17.62
C ALA A 377 13.57 11.24 -18.87
N GLN A 378 13.69 9.92 -18.66
CA GLN A 378 13.47 8.89 -19.67
C GLN A 378 12.08 8.28 -19.43
N GLU A 379 11.24 8.31 -20.43
CA GLU A 379 9.98 7.63 -20.40
C GLU A 379 10.20 6.11 -20.35
N ARG A 380 9.56 5.43 -19.42
CA ARG A 380 9.68 3.98 -19.24
C ARG A 380 8.29 3.40 -19.03
N GLU A 381 8.00 2.37 -19.78
CA GLU A 381 6.76 1.63 -19.64
C GLU A 381 6.69 0.99 -18.23
N PRO A 382 5.53 0.99 -17.57
CA PRO A 382 5.32 0.24 -16.34
C PRO A 382 5.53 -1.26 -16.55
N PRO A 383 6.04 -1.99 -15.55
CA PRO A 383 6.14 -3.44 -15.62
C PRO A 383 4.74 -4.07 -15.67
N ARG A 384 4.57 -5.11 -16.47
CA ARG A 384 3.34 -5.91 -16.47
C ARG A 384 3.30 -6.80 -15.23
N MET A 385 2.41 -6.48 -14.31
CA MET A 385 2.26 -7.22 -13.06
C MET A 385 1.29 -8.41 -13.21
N PRO A 386 1.56 -9.53 -12.50
CA PRO A 386 0.62 -10.66 -12.51
C PRO A 386 -0.71 -10.26 -11.83
N ASN A 387 -1.84 -10.66 -12.43
CA ASN A 387 -3.13 -10.47 -11.82
C ASN A 387 -3.34 -11.45 -10.66
N ILE A 388 -3.58 -10.92 -9.47
CA ILE A 388 -3.97 -11.69 -8.27
C ILE A 388 -5.38 -11.35 -7.78
N GLY A 389 -6.11 -10.52 -8.55
CA GLY A 389 -7.50 -10.16 -8.30
C GLY A 389 -8.50 -11.15 -8.92
N GLU A 390 -9.72 -11.14 -8.43
CA GLU A 390 -10.78 -12.04 -8.91
C GLU A 390 -11.62 -11.45 -10.06
N ALA A 391 -11.62 -10.15 -10.25
CA ALA A 391 -12.39 -9.48 -11.31
C ALA A 391 -11.85 -9.75 -12.73
N PHE A 392 -10.63 -10.26 -12.84
CA PHE A 392 -9.98 -10.54 -14.12
C PHE A 392 -9.58 -12.01 -14.21
N PRO A 393 -9.48 -12.59 -15.45
CA PRO A 393 -9.09 -13.99 -15.62
C PRO A 393 -7.72 -14.29 -14.97
N ARG A 394 -7.71 -15.30 -14.09
CA ARG A 394 -6.51 -15.83 -13.44
C ARG A 394 -5.81 -16.85 -14.36
N PRO A 395 -4.50 -17.11 -14.18
CA PRO A 395 -3.75 -18.04 -15.02
C PRO A 395 -4.40 -19.43 -15.19
N TYR A 396 -5.02 -20.00 -14.14
CA TYR A 396 -5.70 -21.29 -14.22
C TYR A 396 -6.95 -21.28 -15.14
N GLN A 397 -7.45 -20.12 -15.53
CA GLN A 397 -8.59 -19.92 -16.44
C GLN A 397 -8.13 -19.65 -17.88
N ARG A 398 -6.83 -19.52 -18.12
CA ARG A 398 -6.24 -19.13 -19.39
C ARG A 398 -5.73 -20.35 -20.14
N ALA A 399 -6.58 -20.89 -21.05
CA ALA A 399 -6.24 -22.07 -21.85
C ALA A 399 -4.99 -21.87 -22.71
N ASP A 400 -4.73 -20.64 -23.20
CA ASP A 400 -3.55 -20.25 -23.94
C ASP A 400 -2.26 -20.36 -23.11
N LEU A 401 -2.30 -19.88 -21.87
CA LEU A 401 -1.16 -20.00 -20.94
C LEU A 401 -0.88 -21.46 -20.57
N ILE A 402 -1.93 -22.24 -20.31
CA ILE A 402 -1.82 -23.66 -19.95
C ILE A 402 -1.24 -24.48 -21.11
N ALA A 403 -1.66 -24.17 -22.35
CA ALA A 403 -1.12 -24.81 -23.54
C ALA A 403 0.36 -24.47 -23.78
N ALA A 404 0.76 -23.23 -23.48
CA ALA A 404 2.15 -22.78 -23.60
C ALA A 404 3.04 -23.36 -22.49
N ASP A 405 2.51 -23.47 -21.26
CA ASP A 405 3.21 -24.03 -20.10
C ASP A 405 2.23 -24.73 -19.14
N PRO A 406 2.25 -26.08 -19.06
CA PRO A 406 1.36 -26.86 -18.19
C PRO A 406 1.44 -26.49 -16.69
N ALA A 407 2.50 -25.79 -16.25
CA ALA A 407 2.61 -25.33 -14.87
C ALA A 407 1.47 -24.37 -14.46
N TYR A 408 0.87 -23.64 -15.41
CA TYR A 408 -0.30 -22.80 -15.17
C TYR A 408 -1.61 -23.59 -15.06
N GLY A 409 -1.64 -24.86 -15.48
CA GLY A 409 -2.74 -25.78 -15.25
C GLY A 409 -2.62 -26.60 -13.94
N THR A 410 -1.48 -26.53 -13.26
CA THR A 410 -1.24 -27.28 -12.02
C THR A 410 -1.56 -26.41 -10.80
N VAL A 411 -2.77 -26.55 -10.26
CA VAL A 411 -3.20 -25.81 -9.05
C VAL A 411 -2.50 -26.38 -7.82
N VAL A 412 -1.80 -25.52 -7.07
CA VAL A 412 -1.10 -25.83 -5.82
C VAL A 412 -1.91 -25.37 -4.61
N CYS A 413 -2.40 -24.12 -4.64
CA CYS A 413 -3.25 -23.61 -3.58
C CYS A 413 -4.72 -23.63 -4.02
N HIS A 414 -5.51 -24.59 -3.50
CA HIS A 414 -6.89 -24.79 -3.93
C HIS A 414 -7.84 -23.68 -3.45
N CYS A 415 -7.64 -23.13 -2.24
CA CYS A 415 -8.48 -22.05 -1.70
C CYS A 415 -8.41 -20.80 -2.56
N GLU A 416 -7.20 -20.44 -3.00
CA GLU A 416 -6.91 -19.24 -3.79
C GLU A 416 -6.67 -19.55 -5.27
N ARG A 417 -6.75 -20.83 -5.67
CA ARG A 417 -6.58 -21.31 -7.06
C ARG A 417 -5.27 -20.85 -7.70
N VAL A 418 -4.19 -20.86 -6.88
CA VAL A 418 -2.85 -20.45 -7.33
C VAL A 418 -2.14 -21.64 -7.96
N THR A 419 -1.57 -21.43 -9.13
CA THR A 419 -0.87 -22.44 -9.92
C THR A 419 0.63 -22.50 -9.61
N ARG A 420 1.25 -23.62 -10.00
CA ARG A 420 2.70 -23.80 -9.93
C ARG A 420 3.44 -22.73 -10.76
N GLY A 421 2.88 -22.36 -11.92
CA GLY A 421 3.46 -21.32 -12.79
C GLY A 421 3.52 -19.96 -12.08
N GLU A 422 2.43 -19.54 -11.42
CA GLU A 422 2.39 -18.28 -10.67
C GLU A 422 3.41 -18.25 -9.53
N ILE A 423 3.56 -19.35 -8.77
CA ILE A 423 4.55 -19.44 -7.70
C ILE A 423 5.97 -19.34 -8.24
N ARG A 424 6.29 -20.12 -9.30
CA ARG A 424 7.59 -20.08 -9.97
C ARG A 424 7.94 -18.69 -10.46
N ASP A 425 7.02 -18.01 -11.12
CA ASP A 425 7.25 -16.70 -11.72
C ASP A 425 7.46 -15.62 -10.65
N ALA A 426 6.71 -15.68 -9.54
CA ALA A 426 6.93 -14.80 -8.41
C ALA A 426 8.33 -14.99 -7.78
N LEU A 427 8.81 -16.23 -7.72
CA LEU A 427 10.16 -16.56 -7.21
C LEU A 427 11.30 -16.13 -8.14
N ARG A 428 11.01 -15.88 -9.42
CA ARG A 428 11.99 -15.47 -10.46
C ARG A 428 11.81 -14.01 -10.91
N ALA A 429 10.90 -13.27 -10.29
CA ALA A 429 10.64 -11.87 -10.62
C ALA A 429 11.87 -10.98 -10.33
N THR A 430 11.93 -9.80 -10.95
CA THR A 430 12.97 -8.79 -10.70
C THR A 430 13.14 -8.49 -9.21
N VAL A 431 12.02 -8.42 -8.46
CA VAL A 431 12.00 -8.30 -7.01
C VAL A 431 11.37 -9.56 -6.42
N PRO A 432 12.17 -10.62 -6.20
CA PRO A 432 11.65 -11.88 -5.66
C PRO A 432 11.24 -11.74 -4.19
N PRO A 433 10.35 -12.60 -3.68
CA PRO A 433 9.95 -12.56 -2.28
C PRO A 433 11.09 -13.01 -1.35
N GLY A 434 11.34 -12.26 -0.27
CA GLY A 434 12.31 -12.62 0.76
C GLY A 434 11.81 -13.70 1.72
N SER A 435 10.50 -13.89 1.84
CA SER A 435 9.84 -14.84 2.74
C SER A 435 8.61 -15.47 2.13
N LEU A 436 8.04 -16.47 2.81
CA LEU A 436 6.74 -17.05 2.43
C LEU A 436 5.60 -16.03 2.54
N ASP A 437 5.70 -15.06 3.45
CA ASP A 437 4.74 -13.97 3.56
C ASP A 437 4.83 -13.05 2.34
N GLY A 438 6.04 -12.73 1.88
CA GLY A 438 6.28 -12.03 0.62
C GLY A 438 5.72 -12.77 -0.60
N LEU A 439 5.88 -14.09 -0.65
CA LEU A 439 5.29 -14.93 -1.71
C LEU A 439 3.75 -14.92 -1.66
N ARG A 440 3.16 -14.98 -0.47
CA ARG A 440 1.72 -14.85 -0.26
C ARG A 440 1.17 -13.54 -0.84
N ARG A 441 1.87 -12.42 -0.63
CA ARG A 441 1.48 -11.11 -1.17
C ARG A 441 1.58 -11.03 -2.70
N ARG A 442 2.43 -11.83 -3.33
CA ARG A 442 2.59 -11.86 -4.80
C ARG A 442 1.63 -12.81 -5.52
N THR A 443 1.16 -13.85 -4.83
CA THR A 443 0.40 -14.94 -5.47
C THR A 443 -0.94 -15.24 -4.81
N ARG A 444 -1.16 -14.84 -3.57
CA ARG A 444 -2.24 -15.28 -2.68
C ARG A 444 -2.09 -16.72 -2.16
N ALA A 445 -1.09 -17.50 -2.59
CA ALA A 445 -0.83 -18.81 -1.98
C ALA A 445 -0.68 -18.68 -0.46
N LEU A 446 -1.17 -19.63 0.32
CA LEU A 446 -1.22 -19.64 1.79
C LEU A 446 -2.22 -18.63 2.41
N GLY A 447 -2.90 -17.80 1.61
CA GLY A 447 -3.76 -16.71 2.11
C GLY A 447 -5.25 -17.03 2.19
N GLY A 448 -5.70 -18.21 1.73
CA GLY A 448 -7.11 -18.60 1.75
C GLY A 448 -7.52 -19.25 3.07
N ARG A 449 -8.80 -19.66 3.17
CA ARG A 449 -9.45 -20.18 4.41
C ARG A 449 -8.68 -21.26 5.16
N CYS A 450 -7.91 -22.12 4.46
CA CYS A 450 -7.14 -23.19 5.13
C CYS A 450 -5.81 -22.70 5.69
N GLN A 451 -5.42 -21.43 5.50
CA GLN A 451 -4.19 -20.82 6.00
C GLN A 451 -2.93 -21.67 5.70
N GLY A 452 -2.88 -22.25 4.52
CA GLY A 452 -1.75 -23.07 4.07
C GLY A 452 -1.79 -24.54 4.52
N PHE A 453 -2.82 -25.00 5.24
CA PHE A 453 -2.90 -26.38 5.71
C PHE A 453 -2.70 -27.40 4.58
N TYR A 454 -3.33 -27.20 3.43
CA TYR A 454 -3.19 -28.11 2.27
C TYR A 454 -1.97 -27.82 1.39
N CYS A 455 -1.67 -26.54 1.14
CA CYS A 455 -0.64 -26.16 0.18
C CYS A 455 0.73 -25.85 0.81
N GLY A 456 0.82 -25.72 2.13
CA GLY A 456 2.01 -25.18 2.82
C GLY A 456 3.29 -25.95 2.52
N ALA A 457 3.25 -27.29 2.55
CA ALA A 457 4.42 -28.12 2.27
C ALA A 457 4.89 -27.95 0.79
N ALA A 458 3.96 -27.98 -0.16
CA ALA A 458 4.28 -27.85 -1.58
C ALA A 458 4.79 -26.45 -1.95
N VAL A 459 4.21 -25.40 -1.34
CA VAL A 459 4.66 -23.99 -1.55
C VAL A 459 6.04 -23.77 -0.94
N ARG A 460 6.29 -24.29 0.27
CA ARG A 460 7.60 -24.22 0.94
C ARG A 460 8.66 -24.94 0.13
N ALA A 461 8.39 -26.15 -0.38
CA ALA A 461 9.34 -26.89 -1.18
C ALA A 461 9.79 -26.09 -2.43
N GLN A 462 8.86 -25.46 -3.15
CA GLN A 462 9.19 -24.62 -4.30
C GLN A 462 9.98 -23.36 -3.89
N PHE A 463 9.63 -22.76 -2.75
CA PHE A 463 10.33 -21.60 -2.21
C PHE A 463 11.79 -21.93 -1.83
N ASP A 464 12.00 -23.05 -1.13
CA ASP A 464 13.32 -23.49 -0.69
C ASP A 464 14.19 -23.94 -1.87
N GLU A 465 13.61 -24.63 -2.88
CA GLU A 465 14.30 -25.03 -4.12
C GLU A 465 14.78 -23.79 -4.92
N ALA A 466 13.92 -22.78 -5.04
CA ALA A 466 14.30 -21.55 -5.74
C ALA A 466 15.46 -20.80 -5.05
N ARG A 467 15.54 -20.85 -3.73
CA ARG A 467 16.64 -20.22 -2.95
C ARG A 467 17.92 -21.04 -2.96
N ALA A 468 17.83 -22.36 -3.10
CA ALA A 468 19.00 -23.22 -3.20
C ALA A 468 19.68 -23.16 -4.58
N THR A 469 18.93 -22.73 -5.62
CA THR A 469 19.44 -22.63 -6.99
C THR A 469 19.95 -21.20 -7.23
N PRO A 470 21.25 -20.98 -7.58
CA PRO A 470 21.72 -19.64 -7.92
C PRO A 470 20.87 -19.04 -9.03
N ALA A 471 20.53 -17.76 -8.93
CA ALA A 471 19.67 -17.08 -9.88
C ALA A 471 20.22 -17.25 -11.31
N ALA A 472 19.53 -18.03 -12.14
CA ALA A 472 19.69 -17.94 -13.59
C ALA A 472 19.22 -16.54 -14.03
N ALA A 473 19.89 -15.97 -15.03
CA ALA A 473 19.56 -14.64 -15.56
C ALA A 473 18.04 -14.47 -15.77
N PRO A 474 17.50 -13.25 -15.57
CA PRO A 474 16.07 -12.99 -15.69
C PRO A 474 15.55 -13.49 -17.04
N VAL A 475 14.51 -14.30 -17.01
CA VAL A 475 13.79 -14.68 -18.23
C VAL A 475 13.05 -13.42 -18.67
N GLU A 476 13.45 -12.87 -19.82
CA GLU A 476 12.69 -11.82 -20.49
C GLU A 476 11.22 -12.24 -20.56
N ALA A 477 10.34 -11.39 -20.03
CA ALA A 477 8.90 -11.62 -20.11
C ALA A 477 8.53 -11.81 -21.59
N ARG A 478 8.19 -13.02 -21.98
CA ARG A 478 7.69 -13.30 -23.32
C ARG A 478 6.42 -12.51 -23.53
N ARG A 479 6.47 -11.61 -24.51
CA ARG A 479 5.43 -10.69 -24.97
C ARG A 479 4.13 -11.41 -25.37
#